data_a5973d3c548f72ffc7ecf8ba76f91013
#
_entry.id   a5973d3c548f72ffc7ecf8ba76f91013
#
_cell.length_a   1.000
_cell.length_b   1.000
_cell.length_c   1.000
_cell.angle_alpha   90.00
_cell.angle_beta   90.00
_cell.angle_gamma   90.00
#
_symmetry.space_group_name_H-M   'P 1'
#
loop_
_entity.id
_entity.type
_entity.pdbx_description
1 polymer ?
#
loop_
_entity_poly.entity_id
_entity_poly.type
_entity_poly.pdbx_seq_one_letter_code
_entity_poly.pdbx_strand_id
1 'polypeptide(L)'
;MRNVVLITGASSGIGSSFARLYGKERDLYLLGRNTTALEKLKEEIEKESGHSVYIQSIDLTLSDAPARVYEAVQKNGLFVRTLINNAGFGTYGDFADGKVEDYKKMIDLNDRALVELTYLFLKDMQKEKKGEILNVASIASFFPGPGMAVYYASKAFVLSFSRALHEEVRKQRITVSCLCPGPVSTNFAKTAGADQAKFFSSGLVHSPDQVALYGKYLLDHKRSYGVEGFLNKTGVFLGGLLPSPLDARILGFVQSLKK
;
A
#
# COMPACT_ATOMS: atom_id res chain seq x y z
N MET A 1 10.04 -24.59 -5.47
CA MET A 1 8.81 -23.75 -5.35
C MET A 1 8.79 -22.75 -6.49
N ARG A 2 7.61 -22.49 -7.07
CA ARG A 2 7.42 -21.48 -8.12
C ARG A 2 7.39 -20.08 -7.47
N ASN A 3 8.13 -19.11 -8.03
CA ASN A 3 8.19 -17.76 -7.51
C ASN A 3 6.95 -16.96 -7.94
N VAL A 4 6.33 -16.23 -7.01
CA VAL A 4 5.21 -15.34 -7.30
C VAL A 4 5.40 -13.95 -6.71
N VAL A 5 4.70 -12.98 -7.28
CA VAL A 5 4.47 -11.66 -6.68
C VAL A 5 3.11 -11.67 -6.00
N LEU A 6 3.08 -11.50 -4.69
CA LEU A 6 1.84 -11.39 -3.94
C LEU A 6 1.45 -9.92 -3.79
N ILE A 7 0.21 -9.58 -4.18
CA ILE A 7 -0.29 -8.20 -4.16
C ILE A 7 -1.59 -8.14 -3.39
N THR A 8 -1.62 -7.36 -2.30
CA THR A 8 -2.85 -7.10 -1.56
C THR A 8 -3.61 -5.91 -2.15
N GLY A 9 -4.95 -5.95 -2.12
CA GLY A 9 -5.78 -4.91 -2.71
C GLY A 9 -5.67 -4.83 -4.24
N ALA A 10 -5.45 -5.98 -4.90
CA ALA A 10 -5.19 -6.06 -6.33
C ALA A 10 -6.41 -5.79 -7.23
N SER A 11 -7.63 -5.77 -6.68
CA SER A 11 -8.87 -5.66 -7.46
C SER A 11 -9.10 -4.28 -8.09
N SER A 12 -8.31 -3.25 -7.74
CA SER A 12 -8.47 -1.89 -8.30
C SER A 12 -7.25 -0.99 -8.06
N GLY A 13 -7.23 0.17 -8.71
CA GLY A 13 -6.30 1.27 -8.46
C GLY A 13 -4.83 0.84 -8.56
N ILE A 14 -4.00 1.27 -7.61
CA ILE A 14 -2.56 1.00 -7.61
C ILE A 14 -2.28 -0.51 -7.60
N GLY A 15 -3.07 -1.30 -6.86
CA GLY A 15 -2.90 -2.77 -6.79
C GLY A 15 -3.10 -3.45 -8.14
N SER A 16 -4.10 -3.06 -8.92
CA SER A 16 -4.32 -3.59 -10.26
C SER A 16 -3.24 -3.15 -11.25
N SER A 17 -2.70 -1.94 -11.10
CA SER A 17 -1.56 -1.47 -11.89
C SER A 17 -0.28 -2.25 -11.57
N PHE A 18 -0.01 -2.56 -10.30
CA PHE A 18 1.06 -3.48 -9.93
C PHE A 18 0.87 -4.87 -10.56
N ALA A 19 -0.36 -5.40 -10.53
CA ALA A 19 -0.64 -6.71 -11.11
C ALA A 19 -0.34 -6.74 -12.62
N ARG A 20 -0.79 -5.73 -13.39
CA ARG A 20 -0.46 -5.62 -14.82
C ARG A 20 1.03 -5.42 -15.07
N LEU A 21 1.71 -4.63 -14.23
CA LEU A 21 3.14 -4.38 -14.37
C LEU A 21 3.96 -5.66 -14.18
N TYR A 22 3.76 -6.36 -13.06
CA TYR A 22 4.52 -7.56 -12.73
C TYR A 22 4.06 -8.80 -13.50
N GLY A 23 2.77 -8.86 -13.89
CA GLY A 23 2.20 -9.96 -14.66
C GLY A 23 2.80 -10.14 -16.05
N LYS A 24 3.50 -9.13 -16.58
CA LYS A 24 4.26 -9.24 -17.84
C LYS A 24 5.50 -10.11 -17.73
N GLU A 25 6.02 -10.31 -16.51
CA GLU A 25 7.33 -10.93 -16.28
C GLU A 25 7.27 -12.08 -15.26
N ARG A 26 6.21 -12.19 -14.48
CA ARG A 26 6.16 -13.09 -13.30
C ARG A 26 4.77 -13.62 -13.04
N ASP A 27 4.70 -14.80 -12.44
CA ASP A 27 3.46 -15.35 -11.88
C ASP A 27 3.01 -14.51 -10.68
N LEU A 28 1.69 -14.41 -10.49
CA LEU A 28 1.08 -13.55 -9.50
C LEU A 28 0.20 -14.32 -8.49
N TYR A 29 0.10 -13.78 -7.28
CA TYR A 29 -0.90 -14.15 -6.28
C TYR A 29 -1.66 -12.89 -5.85
N LEU A 30 -2.90 -12.74 -6.27
CA LEU A 30 -3.70 -11.52 -6.13
C LEU A 30 -4.73 -11.66 -5.01
N LEU A 31 -4.71 -10.72 -4.07
CA LEU A 31 -5.65 -10.64 -2.95
C LEU A 31 -6.57 -9.44 -3.08
N GLY A 32 -7.84 -9.65 -2.81
CA GLY A 32 -8.86 -8.59 -2.77
C GLY A 32 -10.20 -9.11 -2.31
N ARG A 33 -11.18 -8.23 -2.10
CA ARG A 33 -12.55 -8.63 -1.71
C ARG A 33 -13.47 -8.85 -2.90
N ASN A 34 -13.18 -8.21 -4.02
CA ASN A 34 -14.02 -8.30 -5.23
C ASN A 34 -13.51 -9.41 -6.14
N THR A 35 -14.14 -10.59 -6.03
CA THR A 35 -13.79 -11.79 -6.78
C THR A 35 -13.90 -11.55 -8.29
N THR A 36 -14.99 -10.95 -8.77
CA THR A 36 -15.21 -10.70 -10.20
C THR A 36 -14.13 -9.80 -10.80
N ALA A 37 -13.70 -8.77 -10.07
CA ALA A 37 -12.61 -7.90 -10.53
C ALA A 37 -11.26 -8.64 -10.56
N LEU A 38 -10.99 -9.54 -9.60
CA LEU A 38 -9.79 -10.37 -9.58
C LEU A 38 -9.78 -11.37 -10.73
N GLU A 39 -10.91 -12.05 -11.01
CA GLU A 39 -11.04 -12.99 -12.11
C GLU A 39 -10.81 -12.32 -13.46
N LYS A 40 -11.45 -11.16 -13.69
CA LYS A 40 -11.23 -10.38 -14.91
C LYS A 40 -9.77 -9.96 -15.10
N LEU A 41 -9.12 -9.52 -14.03
CA LEU A 41 -7.71 -9.12 -14.07
C LEU A 41 -6.80 -10.32 -14.32
N LYS A 42 -7.12 -11.47 -13.73
CA LYS A 42 -6.43 -12.75 -14.00
C LYS A 42 -6.51 -13.12 -15.48
N GLU A 43 -7.73 -13.18 -16.04
CA GLU A 43 -7.94 -13.53 -17.45
C GLU A 43 -7.18 -12.58 -18.40
N GLU A 44 -7.21 -11.27 -18.12
CA GLU A 44 -6.48 -10.25 -18.86
C GLU A 44 -4.99 -10.56 -18.88
N ILE A 45 -4.38 -10.76 -17.68
CA ILE A 45 -2.94 -10.95 -17.55
C ILE A 45 -2.50 -12.31 -18.14
N GLU A 46 -3.21 -13.38 -17.84
CA GLU A 46 -2.87 -14.72 -18.35
C GLU A 46 -2.92 -14.77 -19.89
N LYS A 47 -3.90 -14.08 -20.49
CA LYS A 47 -4.03 -13.98 -21.96
C LYS A 47 -2.89 -13.18 -22.60
N GLU A 48 -2.44 -12.10 -21.95
CA GLU A 48 -1.41 -11.21 -22.51
C GLU A 48 0.01 -11.76 -22.35
N SER A 49 0.29 -12.40 -21.20
CA SER A 49 1.66 -12.76 -20.82
C SER A 49 1.95 -14.26 -20.78
N GLY A 50 0.91 -15.10 -20.64
CA GLY A 50 1.06 -16.53 -20.40
C GLY A 50 1.53 -16.89 -18.98
N HIS A 51 1.77 -15.89 -18.11
CA HIS A 51 2.11 -16.13 -16.72
C HIS A 51 0.88 -16.54 -15.91
N SER A 52 1.06 -17.46 -14.94
CA SER A 52 -0.04 -17.93 -14.09
C SER A 52 -0.45 -16.88 -13.06
N VAL A 53 -1.76 -16.70 -12.88
CA VAL A 53 -2.32 -15.79 -11.87
C VAL A 53 -3.21 -16.57 -10.91
N TYR A 54 -2.79 -16.64 -9.64
CA TYR A 54 -3.58 -17.17 -8.54
C TYR A 54 -4.38 -16.03 -7.92
N ILE A 55 -5.62 -16.28 -7.57
CA ILE A 55 -6.47 -15.30 -6.89
C ILE A 55 -7.03 -15.86 -5.59
N GLN A 56 -7.17 -15.02 -4.59
CA GLN A 56 -7.88 -15.36 -3.36
C GLN A 56 -8.74 -14.17 -2.92
N SER A 57 -10.06 -14.41 -2.86
CA SER A 57 -10.99 -13.44 -2.29
C SER A 57 -10.92 -13.53 -0.78
N ILE A 58 -10.49 -12.45 -0.13
CA ILE A 58 -10.30 -12.42 1.32
C ILE A 58 -10.44 -11.00 1.86
N ASP A 59 -11.02 -10.88 3.05
CA ASP A 59 -11.03 -9.65 3.84
C ASP A 59 -9.88 -9.70 4.86
N LEU A 60 -8.85 -8.88 4.61
CA LEU A 60 -7.67 -8.80 5.46
C LEU A 60 -7.89 -8.08 6.80
N THR A 61 -9.10 -7.53 7.04
CA THR A 61 -9.47 -7.00 8.37
C THR A 61 -9.75 -8.10 9.39
N LEU A 62 -9.99 -9.33 8.93
CA LEU A 62 -10.18 -10.49 9.81
C LEU A 62 -8.84 -10.92 10.42
N SER A 63 -8.86 -11.29 11.70
CA SER A 63 -7.65 -11.62 12.46
C SER A 63 -6.89 -12.83 11.94
N ASP A 64 -7.60 -13.83 11.39
CA ASP A 64 -7.05 -15.06 10.84
C ASP A 64 -6.63 -14.95 9.36
N ALA A 65 -7.00 -13.84 8.69
CA ALA A 65 -6.82 -13.71 7.25
C ALA A 65 -5.35 -13.80 6.79
N PRO A 66 -4.36 -13.15 7.44
CA PRO A 66 -2.96 -13.30 7.05
C PRO A 66 -2.43 -14.74 7.14
N ALA A 67 -2.82 -15.49 8.18
CA ALA A 67 -2.45 -16.89 8.33
C ALA A 67 -3.06 -17.76 7.21
N ARG A 68 -4.35 -17.56 6.90
CA ARG A 68 -5.03 -18.25 5.79
C ARG A 68 -4.41 -17.97 4.43
N VAL A 69 -3.94 -16.73 4.20
CA VAL A 69 -3.20 -16.40 2.96
C VAL A 69 -1.90 -17.19 2.91
N TYR A 70 -1.14 -17.18 4.00
CA TYR A 70 0.13 -17.89 4.07
C TYR A 70 -0.04 -19.40 3.83
N GLU A 71 -1.00 -20.03 4.52
CA GLU A 71 -1.31 -21.46 4.35
C GLU A 71 -1.72 -21.79 2.90
N ALA A 72 -2.54 -20.95 2.27
CA ALA A 72 -2.96 -21.15 0.88
C ALA A 72 -1.77 -21.06 -0.09
N VAL A 73 -0.86 -20.11 0.12
CA VAL A 73 0.38 -19.99 -0.68
C VAL A 73 1.25 -21.23 -0.52
N GLN A 74 1.47 -21.70 0.72
CA GLN A 74 2.26 -22.90 1.00
C GLN A 74 1.64 -24.16 0.38
N LYS A 75 0.32 -24.33 0.51
CA LYS A 75 -0.43 -25.46 -0.07
C LYS A 75 -0.30 -25.55 -1.60
N ASN A 76 -0.17 -24.40 -2.27
CA ASN A 76 0.06 -24.33 -3.72
C ASN A 76 1.54 -24.52 -4.10
N GLY A 77 2.44 -24.77 -3.17
CA GLY A 77 3.88 -24.93 -3.44
C GLY A 77 4.55 -23.67 -3.97
N LEU A 78 4.03 -22.49 -3.61
CA LEU A 78 4.51 -21.20 -4.09
C LEU A 78 5.50 -20.57 -3.11
N PHE A 79 6.42 -19.78 -3.63
CA PHE A 79 7.32 -18.90 -2.87
C PHE A 79 7.05 -17.44 -3.22
N VAL A 80 6.67 -16.64 -2.23
CA VAL A 80 6.47 -15.20 -2.42
C VAL A 80 7.84 -14.51 -2.51
N ARG A 81 8.29 -14.29 -3.75
CA ARG A 81 9.56 -13.60 -4.04
C ARG A 81 9.44 -12.09 -3.83
N THR A 82 8.24 -11.54 -4.11
CA THR A 82 7.93 -10.13 -3.92
C THR A 82 6.57 -10.01 -3.25
N LEU A 83 6.52 -9.35 -2.09
CA LEU A 83 5.30 -9.02 -1.36
C LEU A 83 4.99 -7.54 -1.55
N ILE A 84 3.80 -7.21 -2.08
CA ILE A 84 3.31 -5.84 -2.21
C ILE A 84 2.12 -5.65 -1.29
N ASN A 85 2.35 -5.06 -0.12
CA ASN A 85 1.33 -4.65 0.83
C ASN A 85 0.72 -3.31 0.38
N ASN A 86 -0.29 -3.40 -0.48
CA ASN A 86 -0.95 -2.23 -1.05
C ASN A 86 -2.37 -2.01 -0.49
N ALA A 87 -3.03 -3.04 0.04
CA ALA A 87 -4.36 -2.91 0.61
C ALA A 87 -4.40 -1.84 1.71
N GLY A 88 -5.41 -0.98 1.65
CA GLY A 88 -5.62 0.07 2.65
C GLY A 88 -6.79 0.95 2.30
N PHE A 89 -7.35 1.61 3.31
CA PHE A 89 -8.39 2.62 3.13
C PHE A 89 -8.26 3.72 4.17
N GLY A 90 -9.01 4.79 3.99
CA GLY A 90 -9.11 5.91 4.92
C GLY A 90 -10.56 6.31 5.12
N THR A 91 -10.84 7.12 6.13
CA THR A 91 -12.10 7.79 6.38
C THR A 91 -11.86 9.29 6.56
N TYR A 92 -12.79 10.10 6.09
CA TYR A 92 -12.75 11.56 6.21
C TYR A 92 -13.90 12.04 7.08
N GLY A 93 -13.63 12.96 8.01
CA GLY A 93 -14.59 13.58 8.93
C GLY A 93 -13.97 13.84 10.30
N ASP A 94 -14.70 14.53 11.17
CA ASP A 94 -14.26 14.77 12.54
C ASP A 94 -14.19 13.45 13.30
N PHE A 95 -13.14 13.26 14.09
CA PHE A 95 -12.86 11.97 14.75
C PHE A 95 -14.02 11.53 15.67
N ALA A 96 -14.60 12.46 16.40
CA ALA A 96 -15.70 12.15 17.33
C ALA A 96 -17.01 11.77 16.65
N ASP A 97 -17.21 12.18 15.38
CA ASP A 97 -18.42 11.89 14.60
C ASP A 97 -18.30 10.57 13.83
N GLY A 98 -17.10 10.00 13.74
CA GLY A 98 -16.84 8.76 13.06
C GLY A 98 -17.26 7.52 13.88
N LYS A 99 -17.29 6.37 13.20
CA LYS A 99 -17.57 5.08 13.85
C LYS A 99 -16.27 4.42 14.28
N VAL A 100 -16.13 4.11 15.55
CA VAL A 100 -14.95 3.45 16.11
C VAL A 100 -14.64 2.12 15.41
N GLU A 101 -15.65 1.40 14.93
CA GLU A 101 -15.47 0.14 14.22
C GLU A 101 -14.78 0.33 12.84
N ASP A 102 -15.01 1.47 12.18
CA ASP A 102 -14.31 1.78 10.93
C ASP A 102 -12.83 2.12 11.20
N TYR A 103 -12.54 2.79 12.31
CA TYR A 103 -11.16 3.04 12.75
C TYR A 103 -10.41 1.75 13.10
N LYS A 104 -11.07 0.81 13.81
CA LYS A 104 -10.50 -0.51 14.10
C LYS A 104 -10.18 -1.27 12.81
N LYS A 105 -11.15 -1.35 11.88
CA LYS A 105 -10.93 -1.98 10.57
C LYS A 105 -9.80 -1.33 9.78
N MET A 106 -9.65 0.00 9.89
CA MET A 106 -8.55 0.72 9.23
C MET A 106 -7.20 0.31 9.79
N ILE A 107 -7.06 0.25 11.11
CA ILE A 107 -5.85 -0.24 11.79
C ILE A 107 -5.61 -1.71 11.45
N ASP A 108 -6.64 -2.54 11.47
CA ASP A 108 -6.53 -3.96 11.11
C ASP A 108 -6.02 -4.17 9.69
N LEU A 109 -6.50 -3.39 8.72
CA LEU A 109 -6.07 -3.52 7.33
C LEU A 109 -4.72 -2.87 7.06
N ASN A 110 -4.59 -1.57 7.44
CA ASN A 110 -3.43 -0.76 7.06
C ASN A 110 -2.16 -1.16 7.82
N ASP A 111 -2.31 -1.63 9.07
CA ASP A 111 -1.16 -1.88 9.97
C ASP A 111 -1.05 -3.36 10.37
N ARG A 112 -2.03 -3.94 11.06
CA ARG A 112 -1.95 -5.31 11.58
C ARG A 112 -1.73 -6.35 10.47
N ALA A 113 -2.59 -6.36 9.45
CA ALA A 113 -2.48 -7.34 8.36
C ALA A 113 -1.17 -7.18 7.57
N LEU A 114 -0.71 -5.93 7.36
CA LEU A 114 0.57 -5.64 6.72
C LEU A 114 1.74 -6.21 7.55
N VAL A 115 1.74 -6.00 8.86
CA VAL A 115 2.80 -6.53 9.76
C VAL A 115 2.80 -8.05 9.76
N GLU A 116 1.64 -8.69 9.89
CA GLU A 116 1.52 -10.15 9.93
C GLU A 116 1.93 -10.81 8.61
N LEU A 117 1.49 -10.29 7.47
CA LEU A 117 1.92 -10.80 6.15
C LEU A 117 3.42 -10.60 5.96
N THR A 118 3.94 -9.42 6.32
CA THR A 118 5.38 -9.14 6.28
C THR A 118 6.15 -10.15 7.13
N TYR A 119 5.73 -10.41 8.36
CA TYR A 119 6.39 -11.36 9.26
C TYR A 119 6.41 -12.78 8.71
N LEU A 120 5.28 -13.26 8.21
CA LEU A 120 5.15 -14.63 7.70
C LEU A 120 6.05 -14.85 6.47
N PHE A 121 5.96 -13.97 5.47
CA PHE A 121 6.73 -14.13 4.24
C PHE A 121 8.21 -13.75 4.39
N LEU A 122 8.54 -12.81 5.28
CA LEU A 122 9.95 -12.47 5.56
C LEU A 122 10.73 -13.67 6.10
N LYS A 123 10.14 -14.51 6.94
CA LYS A 123 10.79 -15.74 7.44
C LYS A 123 11.20 -16.69 6.30
N ASP A 124 10.34 -16.85 5.30
CA ASP A 124 10.66 -17.68 4.15
C ASP A 124 11.72 -17.01 3.25
N MET A 125 11.63 -15.68 3.05
CA MET A 125 12.65 -14.92 2.33
C MET A 125 14.02 -15.00 3.01
N GLN A 126 14.07 -15.04 4.35
CA GLN A 126 15.31 -15.18 5.12
C GLN A 126 15.94 -16.57 4.92
N LYS A 127 15.15 -17.65 4.92
CA LYS A 127 15.61 -19.02 4.64
C LYS A 127 16.20 -19.11 3.24
N GLU A 128 15.52 -18.54 2.26
CA GLU A 128 15.93 -18.55 0.85
C GLU A 128 16.98 -17.48 0.52
N LYS A 129 17.33 -16.61 1.47
CA LYS A 129 18.27 -15.47 1.30
C LYS A 129 17.94 -14.60 0.09
N LYS A 130 16.67 -14.42 -0.21
CA LYS A 130 16.18 -13.61 -1.32
C LYS A 130 14.73 -13.17 -1.06
N GLY A 131 14.41 -11.91 -1.30
CA GLY A 131 13.04 -11.40 -1.13
C GLY A 131 12.95 -9.90 -1.37
N GLU A 132 11.75 -9.46 -1.68
CA GLU A 132 11.41 -8.05 -1.85
C GLU A 132 10.07 -7.76 -1.20
N ILE A 133 10.00 -6.70 -0.43
CA ILE A 133 8.77 -6.23 0.23
C ILE A 133 8.56 -4.77 -0.12
N LEU A 134 7.42 -4.45 -0.70
CA LEU A 134 6.97 -3.08 -0.94
C LEU A 134 5.74 -2.78 -0.09
N ASN A 135 5.88 -1.86 0.84
CA ASN A 135 4.76 -1.37 1.64
C ASN A 135 4.25 -0.05 1.07
N VAL A 136 2.95 0.05 0.79
CA VAL A 136 2.34 1.27 0.25
C VAL A 136 1.81 2.12 1.39
N ALA A 137 2.55 3.19 1.68
CA ALA A 137 2.17 4.24 2.63
C ALA A 137 1.41 5.39 1.90
N SER A 138 1.78 6.64 2.16
CA SER A 138 1.25 7.85 1.54
C SER A 138 2.13 9.05 1.90
N ILE A 139 2.01 10.17 1.20
CA ILE A 139 2.54 11.46 1.70
C ILE A 139 1.90 11.85 3.04
N ALA A 140 0.72 11.33 3.38
CA ALA A 140 0.10 11.45 4.69
C ALA A 140 0.99 10.93 5.84
N SER A 141 1.98 10.10 5.55
CA SER A 141 2.95 9.57 6.53
C SER A 141 3.84 10.63 7.19
N PHE A 142 3.93 11.81 6.59
CA PHE A 142 4.88 12.84 7.00
C PHE A 142 4.26 13.94 7.86
N PHE A 143 2.94 13.92 8.02
CA PHE A 143 2.21 15.01 8.67
C PHE A 143 1.09 14.49 9.55
N PRO A 144 0.67 15.25 10.59
CA PRO A 144 -0.60 15.04 11.26
C PRO A 144 -1.75 15.53 10.36
N GLY A 145 -2.82 14.73 10.17
CA GLY A 145 -3.95 15.07 9.28
C GLY A 145 -5.28 15.24 10.02
N PRO A 146 -5.67 16.47 10.45
CA PRO A 146 -7.02 16.70 10.96
C PRO A 146 -8.10 16.25 9.97
N GLY A 147 -9.19 15.66 10.45
CA GLY A 147 -10.23 15.06 9.61
C GLY A 147 -9.90 13.68 9.04
N MET A 148 -8.64 13.22 9.15
CA MET A 148 -8.20 11.89 8.75
C MET A 148 -7.16 11.31 9.75
N ALA A 149 -7.30 11.63 11.03
CA ALA A 149 -6.27 11.38 12.05
C ALA A 149 -5.78 9.92 12.07
N VAL A 150 -6.70 8.95 12.09
CA VAL A 150 -6.34 7.52 12.13
C VAL A 150 -5.63 7.09 10.84
N TYR A 151 -6.06 7.58 9.68
CA TYR A 151 -5.41 7.27 8.40
C TYR A 151 -3.96 7.78 8.36
N TYR A 152 -3.74 9.05 8.71
CA TYR A 152 -2.40 9.65 8.73
C TYR A 152 -1.48 8.92 9.70
N ALA A 153 -1.99 8.60 10.90
CA ALA A 153 -1.25 7.83 11.90
C ALA A 153 -0.89 6.42 11.39
N SER A 154 -1.82 5.70 10.73
CA SER A 154 -1.56 4.40 10.14
C SER A 154 -0.48 4.47 9.06
N LYS A 155 -0.53 5.50 8.19
CA LYS A 155 0.48 5.66 7.14
C LYS A 155 1.86 6.07 7.69
N ALA A 156 1.91 6.85 8.77
CA ALA A 156 3.14 7.15 9.50
C ALA A 156 3.74 5.88 10.13
N PHE A 157 2.90 5.00 10.71
CA PHE A 157 3.31 3.68 11.19
C PHE A 157 3.96 2.86 10.07
N VAL A 158 3.30 2.72 8.91
CA VAL A 158 3.83 1.95 7.77
C VAL A 158 5.19 2.49 7.31
N LEU A 159 5.37 3.80 7.20
CA LEU A 159 6.64 4.41 6.81
C LEU A 159 7.74 4.11 7.82
N SER A 160 7.48 4.32 9.11
CA SER A 160 8.44 4.09 10.19
C SER A 160 8.85 2.62 10.26
N PHE A 161 7.87 1.71 10.27
CA PHE A 161 8.07 0.26 10.26
C PHE A 161 8.93 -0.19 9.07
N SER A 162 8.58 0.26 7.86
CA SER A 162 9.29 -0.15 6.65
C SER A 162 10.75 0.30 6.63
N ARG A 163 11.02 1.51 7.11
CA ARG A 163 12.39 2.05 7.17
C ARG A 163 13.25 1.31 8.19
N ALA A 164 12.70 0.99 9.35
CA ALA A 164 13.39 0.19 10.35
C ALA A 164 13.70 -1.21 9.82
N LEU A 165 12.69 -1.89 9.27
CA LEU A 165 12.85 -3.24 8.74
C LEU A 165 13.83 -3.30 7.54
N HIS A 166 13.86 -2.26 6.69
CA HIS A 166 14.86 -2.14 5.63
C HIS A 166 16.30 -2.28 6.16
N GLU A 167 16.63 -1.58 7.24
CA GLU A 167 17.97 -1.64 7.83
C GLU A 167 18.24 -3.00 8.52
N GLU A 168 17.26 -3.58 9.19
CA GLU A 168 17.40 -4.89 9.84
C GLU A 168 17.76 -6.01 8.86
N VAL A 169 17.16 -5.98 7.64
CA VAL A 169 17.35 -7.05 6.64
C VAL A 169 18.38 -6.72 5.55
N ARG A 170 18.94 -5.53 5.54
CA ARG A 170 19.84 -5.04 4.48
C ARG A 170 20.98 -5.99 4.13
N LYS A 171 21.55 -6.65 5.14
CA LYS A 171 22.66 -7.61 4.96
C LYS A 171 22.22 -9.01 4.51
N GLN A 172 20.91 -9.27 4.43
CA GLN A 172 20.34 -10.59 4.17
C GLN A 172 19.92 -10.81 2.70
N ARG A 173 20.27 -9.89 1.78
CA ARG A 173 19.85 -9.89 0.37
C ARG A 173 18.32 -9.79 0.22
N ILE A 174 17.66 -9.17 1.19
CA ILE A 174 16.24 -8.85 1.17
C ILE A 174 16.09 -7.33 1.08
N THR A 175 15.19 -6.86 0.24
CA THR A 175 14.90 -5.43 0.08
C THR A 175 13.51 -5.14 0.68
N VAL A 176 13.43 -4.16 1.56
CA VAL A 176 12.16 -3.61 2.03
C VAL A 176 12.11 -2.15 1.61
N SER A 177 11.06 -1.77 0.90
CA SER A 177 10.85 -0.40 0.42
C SER A 177 9.47 0.12 0.83
N CYS A 178 9.39 1.41 1.09
CA CYS A 178 8.13 2.10 1.37
C CYS A 178 7.81 3.10 0.26
N LEU A 179 6.69 2.90 -0.41
CA LEU A 179 6.17 3.81 -1.43
C LEU A 179 5.22 4.81 -0.78
N CYS A 180 5.48 6.11 -0.95
CA CYS A 180 4.67 7.19 -0.42
C CYS A 180 4.03 7.99 -1.57
N PRO A 181 2.90 7.53 -2.14
CA PRO A 181 2.21 8.25 -3.19
C PRO A 181 1.54 9.53 -2.68
N GLY A 182 1.42 10.52 -3.57
CA GLY A 182 0.48 11.62 -3.42
C GLY A 182 -0.95 11.21 -3.76
N PRO A 183 -1.82 12.16 -4.14
CA PRO A 183 -3.14 11.86 -4.67
C PRO A 183 -3.05 11.05 -5.96
N VAL A 184 -3.82 9.96 -6.03
CA VAL A 184 -3.83 9.04 -7.18
C VAL A 184 -5.25 8.92 -7.71
N SER A 185 -5.41 8.91 -9.04
CA SER A 185 -6.70 8.73 -9.70
C SER A 185 -7.24 7.32 -9.48
N THR A 186 -7.85 7.10 -8.33
CA THR A 186 -8.43 5.84 -7.90
C THR A 186 -9.78 6.06 -7.20
N ASN A 187 -10.48 5.00 -6.90
CA ASN A 187 -11.70 5.06 -6.09
C ASN A 187 -11.43 5.37 -4.59
N PHE A 188 -10.18 5.60 -4.18
CA PHE A 188 -9.82 5.83 -2.78
C PHE A 188 -10.55 7.04 -2.19
N ALA A 189 -10.54 8.19 -2.88
CA ALA A 189 -11.20 9.41 -2.41
C ALA A 189 -12.71 9.19 -2.17
N LYS A 190 -13.38 8.51 -3.11
CA LYS A 190 -14.79 8.15 -3.00
C LYS A 190 -15.05 7.20 -1.83
N THR A 191 -14.21 6.18 -1.66
CA THR A 191 -14.33 5.20 -0.57
C THR A 191 -14.06 5.84 0.80
N ALA A 192 -13.18 6.85 0.86
CA ALA A 192 -12.87 7.59 2.07
C ALA A 192 -13.92 8.65 2.43
N GLY A 193 -14.90 8.93 1.55
CA GLY A 193 -15.82 10.06 1.70
C GLY A 193 -15.14 11.42 1.50
N ALA A 194 -13.99 11.44 0.84
CA ALA A 194 -13.13 12.61 0.62
C ALA A 194 -13.15 13.10 -0.84
N ASP A 195 -14.11 12.65 -1.64
CA ASP A 195 -14.27 13.01 -3.07
C ASP A 195 -14.49 14.50 -3.28
N GLN A 196 -15.05 15.18 -2.29
CA GLN A 196 -15.23 16.64 -2.29
C GLN A 196 -14.02 17.42 -1.74
N ALA A 197 -13.03 16.79 -1.15
CA ALA A 197 -11.85 17.49 -0.64
C ALA A 197 -11.02 18.07 -1.78
N LYS A 198 -10.72 19.38 -1.75
CA LYS A 198 -9.95 20.10 -2.80
C LYS A 198 -8.59 19.45 -3.11
N PHE A 199 -8.01 18.77 -2.14
CA PHE A 199 -6.75 18.08 -2.28
C PHE A 199 -6.77 16.97 -3.36
N PHE A 200 -7.91 16.30 -3.55
CA PHE A 200 -8.10 15.28 -4.59
C PHE A 200 -8.56 15.86 -5.95
N SER A 201 -8.97 17.11 -5.97
CA SER A 201 -9.41 17.82 -7.19
C SER A 201 -8.34 18.77 -7.76
N SER A 202 -7.22 18.97 -7.06
CA SER A 202 -6.07 19.71 -7.57
C SER A 202 -5.41 18.90 -8.69
N GLY A 203 -5.15 19.48 -9.85
CA GLY A 203 -4.58 18.83 -11.06
C GLY A 203 -3.22 18.13 -10.90
N LEU A 204 -2.85 17.74 -9.69
CA LEU A 204 -1.63 17.04 -9.28
C LEU A 204 -1.86 15.55 -9.02
N VAL A 205 -2.90 14.98 -9.64
CA VAL A 205 -3.28 13.57 -9.43
C VAL A 205 -2.48 12.69 -10.39
N HIS A 206 -1.69 11.78 -9.84
CA HIS A 206 -0.91 10.82 -10.61
C HIS A 206 -1.75 9.62 -11.07
N SER A 207 -1.34 8.98 -12.18
CA SER A 207 -1.97 7.73 -12.59
C SER A 207 -1.50 6.56 -11.70
N PRO A 208 -2.35 5.55 -11.45
CA PRO A 208 -1.95 4.35 -10.72
C PRO A 208 -0.73 3.64 -11.34
N ASP A 209 -0.59 3.69 -12.68
CA ASP A 209 0.51 3.05 -13.40
C ASP A 209 1.85 3.75 -13.14
N GLN A 210 1.88 5.10 -13.11
CA GLN A 210 3.08 5.85 -12.73
C GLN A 210 3.53 5.52 -11.31
N VAL A 211 2.56 5.41 -10.39
CA VAL A 211 2.82 5.05 -8.99
C VAL A 211 3.37 3.63 -8.89
N ALA A 212 2.81 2.67 -9.64
CA ALA A 212 3.30 1.29 -9.68
C ALA A 212 4.72 1.19 -10.25
N LEU A 213 5.01 1.91 -11.34
CA LEU A 213 6.35 2.00 -11.93
C LEU A 213 7.37 2.55 -10.92
N TYR A 214 7.00 3.61 -10.20
CA TYR A 214 7.88 4.19 -9.18
C TYR A 214 8.08 3.23 -7.99
N GLY A 215 7.05 2.48 -7.59
CA GLY A 215 7.18 1.42 -6.58
C GLY A 215 8.16 0.33 -6.99
N LYS A 216 8.08 -0.14 -8.26
CA LYS A 216 9.06 -1.09 -8.81
C LYS A 216 10.48 -0.49 -8.82
N TYR A 217 10.63 0.76 -9.23
CA TYR A 217 11.92 1.48 -9.19
C TYR A 217 12.54 1.48 -7.79
N LEU A 218 11.74 1.68 -6.72
CA LEU A 218 12.26 1.66 -5.35
C LEU A 218 12.85 0.29 -4.96
N LEU A 219 12.21 -0.81 -5.34
CA LEU A 219 12.70 -2.17 -5.11
C LEU A 219 13.97 -2.44 -5.92
N ASP A 220 13.96 -2.15 -7.23
CA ASP A 220 15.08 -2.38 -8.14
C ASP A 220 16.34 -1.63 -7.68
N HIS A 221 16.18 -0.42 -7.12
CA HIS A 221 17.27 0.42 -6.63
C HIS A 221 17.50 0.31 -5.12
N LYS A 222 16.84 -0.63 -4.45
CA LYS A 222 16.98 -0.91 -3.00
C LYS A 222 16.84 0.35 -2.14
N ARG A 223 15.87 1.20 -2.46
CA ARG A 223 15.60 2.43 -1.69
C ARG A 223 14.73 2.09 -0.48
N SER A 224 15.07 2.60 0.70
CA SER A 224 14.26 2.37 1.91
C SER A 224 12.86 2.98 1.80
N TYR A 225 12.74 4.14 1.18
CA TYR A 225 11.45 4.75 0.86
C TYR A 225 11.56 5.71 -0.33
N GLY A 226 10.42 6.13 -0.85
CA GLY A 226 10.36 7.18 -1.85
C GLY A 226 8.98 7.83 -1.93
N VAL A 227 8.99 9.15 -2.13
CA VAL A 227 7.80 9.95 -2.43
C VAL A 227 7.69 10.08 -3.94
N GLU A 228 6.55 9.69 -4.49
CA GLU A 228 6.31 9.76 -5.93
C GLU A 228 5.90 11.19 -6.32
N GLY A 229 6.46 11.69 -7.45
CA GLY A 229 6.20 13.02 -7.98
C GLY A 229 7.07 14.13 -7.38
N PHE A 230 7.58 15.04 -8.24
CA PHE A 230 8.46 16.13 -7.82
C PHE A 230 7.77 17.09 -6.84
N LEU A 231 6.52 17.48 -7.13
CA LEU A 231 5.75 18.39 -6.27
C LEU A 231 5.42 17.78 -4.91
N ASN A 232 5.13 16.49 -4.88
CA ASN A 232 4.93 15.77 -3.62
C ASN A 232 6.21 15.74 -2.77
N LYS A 233 7.37 15.50 -3.40
CA LYS A 233 8.69 15.55 -2.71
C LYS A 233 8.95 16.93 -2.11
N THR A 234 8.72 17.98 -2.89
CA THR A 234 8.89 19.35 -2.44
C THR A 234 7.94 19.70 -1.30
N GLY A 235 6.66 19.29 -1.41
CA GLY A 235 5.67 19.50 -0.36
C GLY A 235 6.05 18.80 0.95
N VAL A 236 6.51 17.55 0.88
CA VAL A 236 6.98 16.80 2.05
C VAL A 236 8.23 17.47 2.66
N PHE A 237 9.18 17.90 1.84
CA PHE A 237 10.40 18.57 2.32
C PHE A 237 10.08 19.90 3.01
N LEU A 238 9.30 20.77 2.37
CA LEU A 238 8.91 22.07 2.94
C LEU A 238 8.04 21.92 4.19
N GLY A 239 7.10 20.96 4.18
CA GLY A 239 6.27 20.69 5.34
C GLY A 239 7.08 20.18 6.55
N GLY A 240 8.12 19.38 6.31
CA GLY A 240 9.04 18.92 7.36
C GLY A 240 9.89 20.02 7.99
N LEU A 241 9.96 21.22 7.39
CA LEU A 241 10.63 22.40 7.95
C LEU A 241 9.72 23.23 8.86
N LEU A 242 8.41 22.95 8.86
CA LEU A 242 7.45 23.68 9.69
C LEU A 242 7.61 23.26 11.16
N PRO A 243 7.65 24.25 12.10
CA PRO A 243 7.64 23.91 13.51
C PRO A 243 6.33 23.25 13.91
N SER A 244 6.39 22.11 14.62
CA SER A 244 5.22 21.60 15.34
C SER A 244 4.79 22.63 16.41
N PRO A 245 3.55 23.06 16.49
CA PRO A 245 2.29 22.49 16.01
C PRO A 245 1.68 23.17 14.77
N LEU A 246 2.45 23.96 14.01
CA LEU A 246 1.94 24.71 12.85
C LEU A 246 1.55 23.80 11.69
N ASP A 247 2.21 22.67 11.54
CA ASP A 247 1.95 21.67 10.51
C ASP A 247 0.49 21.15 10.55
N ALA A 248 0.00 20.77 11.74
CA ALA A 248 -1.37 20.32 11.95
C ALA A 248 -2.40 21.41 11.66
N ARG A 249 -2.10 22.68 12.05
CA ARG A 249 -3.00 23.82 11.81
C ARG A 249 -3.11 24.16 10.32
N ILE A 250 -1.98 24.20 9.62
CA ILE A 250 -1.92 24.49 8.17
C ILE A 250 -2.67 23.41 7.40
N LEU A 251 -2.42 22.12 7.70
CA LEU A 251 -3.10 21.01 7.04
C LEU A 251 -4.60 21.01 7.36
N GLY A 252 -4.99 21.26 8.60
CA GLY A 252 -6.39 21.40 8.97
C GLY A 252 -7.09 22.52 8.19
N PHE A 253 -6.44 23.67 8.01
CA PHE A 253 -6.93 24.76 7.19
C PHE A 253 -7.04 24.37 5.71
N VAL A 254 -6.02 23.73 5.13
CA VAL A 254 -6.05 23.26 3.73
C VAL A 254 -7.15 22.21 3.50
N GLN A 255 -7.42 21.36 4.47
CA GLN A 255 -8.47 20.34 4.39
C GLN A 255 -9.86 20.90 4.66
N SER A 256 -9.98 21.93 5.52
CA SER A 256 -11.26 22.58 5.87
C SER A 256 -11.75 23.62 4.86
N LEU A 257 -10.99 23.96 3.82
CA LEU A 257 -11.33 24.96 2.79
C LEU A 257 -12.53 24.58 1.90
N LYS A 258 -13.40 23.66 2.41
CA LYS A 258 -14.75 23.45 1.89
C LYS A 258 -15.79 23.55 3.03
N LYS A 259 -16.11 24.75 3.36
CA LYS A 259 -17.47 25.12 3.81
C LYS A 259 -17.95 26.29 2.99
#